data_8402a4fd7e691292dd7b82177e2cf284
#
_entry.id   8402a4fd7e691292dd7b82177e2cf284
#
_cell.length_a   1.000
_cell.length_b   1.000
_cell.length_c   1.000
_cell.angle_alpha   90.00
_cell.angle_beta   90.00
_cell.angle_gamma   90.00
#
_symmetry.space_group_name_H-M   'P 1'
#
loop_
_entity.id
_entity.type
_entity.pdbx_description
1 polymer ?
#
loop_
_entity_poly.entity_id
_entity_poly.type
_entity_poly.pdbx_seq_one_letter_code
_entity_poly.pdbx_strand_id
1 'polypeptide(L)'
;ILVVDDEPRMIRFIRMNLELEGYRVIEASNGIEALDQVRKHLPDLAVMDVMMPKMDGFEALRLLREISTVPVILLTVKSDEEDRIRGLELGADDYITKPFSPRELVSRVNAVLRRADWPSPTPRSLLRIDDRLSVDFNRHQAIVAGERIDLRPTEYRLLNHLIQNAGWVVPHETLLAKVWGYEYRDETHYLRLYINYLRKKIEENPSDPQYILTERGIGYRFVDYRDKDLLKDAKR
;
A
#
# COMPACT_ATOMS: atom_id res chain seq x y z
N ILE A 1 9.61 -1.29 -14.17
CA ILE A 1 9.90 -1.81 -12.82
C ILE A 1 11.36 -1.55 -12.51
N LEU A 2 11.67 -1.06 -11.29
CA LEU A 2 13.03 -0.93 -10.78
C LEU A 2 13.39 -2.20 -10.01
N VAL A 3 14.55 -2.81 -10.32
CA VAL A 3 15.11 -3.96 -9.60
C VAL A 3 16.40 -3.54 -8.92
N VAL A 4 16.49 -3.77 -7.61
CA VAL A 4 17.60 -3.34 -6.77
C VAL A 4 18.15 -4.54 -5.99
N ASP A 5 19.36 -4.93 -6.28
CA ASP A 5 20.07 -6.02 -5.59
C ASP A 5 21.57 -5.84 -5.85
N ASP A 6 22.43 -6.13 -4.88
CA ASP A 6 23.89 -6.00 -5.07
C ASP A 6 24.50 -7.21 -5.80
N GLU A 7 23.73 -8.29 -5.94
CA GLU A 7 24.14 -9.48 -6.68
C GLU A 7 23.75 -9.40 -8.17
N PRO A 8 24.68 -9.27 -9.13
CA PRO A 8 24.34 -9.15 -10.56
C PRO A 8 23.64 -10.38 -11.14
N ARG A 9 23.77 -11.54 -10.51
CA ARG A 9 23.05 -12.76 -10.92
C ARG A 9 21.57 -12.67 -10.55
N MET A 10 21.27 -12.13 -9.38
CA MET A 10 19.91 -11.93 -8.92
C MET A 10 19.19 -10.88 -9.77
N ILE A 11 19.83 -9.75 -10.05
CA ILE A 11 19.30 -8.73 -10.97
C ILE A 11 18.96 -9.37 -12.33
N ARG A 12 19.88 -10.13 -12.93
CA ARG A 12 19.62 -10.80 -14.22
C ARG A 12 18.48 -11.79 -14.14
N PHE A 13 18.40 -12.58 -13.07
CA PHE A 13 17.32 -13.54 -12.85
C PHE A 13 15.96 -12.84 -12.78
N ILE A 14 15.84 -11.80 -11.97
CA ILE A 14 14.60 -11.02 -11.81
C ILE A 14 14.24 -10.33 -13.13
N ARG A 15 15.21 -9.63 -13.75
CA ARG A 15 15.01 -8.94 -15.04
C ARG A 15 14.47 -9.87 -16.11
N MET A 16 15.12 -10.99 -16.34
CA MET A 16 14.73 -11.94 -17.40
C MET A 16 13.27 -12.40 -17.21
N ASN A 17 12.85 -12.70 -15.97
CA ASN A 17 11.50 -13.15 -15.70
C ASN A 17 10.46 -12.03 -15.85
N LEU A 18 10.81 -10.79 -15.49
CA LEU A 18 9.90 -9.65 -15.67
C LEU A 18 9.81 -9.20 -17.12
N GLU A 19 10.90 -9.23 -17.88
CA GLU A 19 10.90 -8.92 -19.32
C GLU A 19 10.10 -9.93 -20.14
N LEU A 20 10.09 -11.22 -19.75
CA LEU A 20 9.22 -12.24 -20.36
C LEU A 20 7.72 -11.93 -20.18
N GLU A 21 7.35 -11.23 -19.12
CA GLU A 21 5.98 -10.76 -18.87
C GLU A 21 5.71 -9.38 -19.52
N GLY A 22 6.65 -8.84 -20.30
CA GLY A 22 6.51 -7.58 -21.03
C GLY A 22 6.86 -6.33 -20.23
N TYR A 23 7.41 -6.44 -19.05
CA TYR A 23 7.84 -5.30 -18.23
C TYR A 23 9.19 -4.74 -18.70
N ARG A 24 9.31 -3.40 -18.69
CA ARG A 24 10.64 -2.76 -18.80
C ARG A 24 11.30 -2.73 -17.42
N VAL A 25 12.57 -3.11 -17.36
CA VAL A 25 13.34 -3.18 -16.13
C VAL A 25 14.43 -2.11 -16.11
N ILE A 26 14.55 -1.44 -14.97
CA ILE A 26 15.61 -0.51 -14.61
C ILE A 26 16.38 -1.18 -13.47
N GLU A 27 17.69 -1.04 -13.43
CA GLU A 27 18.56 -1.72 -12.48
C GLU A 27 19.22 -0.71 -11.53
N ALA A 28 19.45 -1.12 -10.29
CA ALA A 28 20.30 -0.46 -9.33
C ALA A 28 21.01 -1.51 -8.46
N SER A 29 22.20 -1.19 -7.96
CA SER A 29 23.04 -2.11 -7.18
C SER A 29 23.06 -1.82 -5.67
N ASN A 30 22.38 -0.79 -5.21
CA ASN A 30 22.27 -0.38 -3.81
C ASN A 30 21.17 0.67 -3.63
N GLY A 31 20.84 0.98 -2.36
CA GLY A 31 19.78 1.92 -2.04
C GLY A 31 19.99 3.35 -2.55
N ILE A 32 21.22 3.83 -2.62
CA ILE A 32 21.54 5.18 -3.13
C ILE A 32 21.18 5.27 -4.61
N GLU A 33 21.61 4.29 -5.41
CA GLU A 33 21.28 4.21 -6.82
C GLU A 33 19.76 4.05 -7.03
N ALA A 34 19.10 3.26 -6.17
CA ALA A 34 17.65 3.09 -6.24
C ALA A 34 16.90 4.42 -6.11
N LEU A 35 17.25 5.26 -5.14
CA LEU A 35 16.65 6.58 -4.95
C LEU A 35 16.86 7.49 -6.18
N ASP A 36 18.06 7.45 -6.79
CA ASP A 36 18.38 8.21 -8.00
C ASP A 36 17.57 7.71 -9.20
N GLN A 37 17.46 6.39 -9.38
CA GLN A 37 16.66 5.79 -10.46
C GLN A 37 15.17 6.11 -10.33
N VAL A 38 14.63 6.10 -9.11
CA VAL A 38 13.22 6.49 -8.88
C VAL A 38 12.97 7.94 -9.29
N ARG A 39 13.85 8.87 -8.93
CA ARG A 39 13.72 10.28 -9.31
C ARG A 39 13.80 10.50 -10.82
N LYS A 40 14.68 9.76 -11.50
CA LYS A 40 14.92 9.92 -12.95
C LYS A 40 13.85 9.28 -13.82
N HIS A 41 13.37 8.11 -13.43
CA HIS A 41 12.58 7.24 -14.30
C HIS A 41 11.15 7.00 -13.85
N LEU A 42 10.79 7.39 -12.61
CA LEU A 42 9.45 7.25 -12.04
C LEU A 42 8.88 5.83 -12.28
N PRO A 43 9.53 4.77 -11.80
CA PRO A 43 9.06 3.40 -12.04
C PRO A 43 7.71 3.15 -11.38
N ASP A 44 6.90 2.28 -11.99
CA ASP A 44 5.57 1.91 -11.48
C ASP A 44 5.65 0.99 -10.25
N LEU A 45 6.80 0.34 -10.03
CA LEU A 45 7.08 -0.56 -8.90
C LEU A 45 8.58 -0.72 -8.71
N ALA A 46 9.03 -0.89 -7.47
CA ALA A 46 10.38 -1.31 -7.13
C ALA A 46 10.38 -2.68 -6.45
N VAL A 47 11.30 -3.56 -6.88
CA VAL A 47 11.65 -4.82 -6.21
C VAL A 47 13.05 -4.63 -5.65
N MET A 48 13.21 -4.70 -4.32
CA MET A 48 14.42 -4.25 -3.64
C MET A 48 14.89 -5.28 -2.61
N ASP A 49 16.15 -5.66 -2.69
CA ASP A 49 16.76 -6.47 -1.63
C ASP A 49 16.92 -5.67 -0.33
N VAL A 50 16.75 -6.35 0.80
CA VAL A 50 16.99 -5.76 2.12
C VAL A 50 18.49 -5.63 2.39
N MET A 51 19.25 -6.67 2.06
CA MET A 51 20.67 -6.77 2.42
C MET A 51 21.58 -6.26 1.30
N MET A 52 21.89 -4.97 1.31
CA MET A 52 22.75 -4.35 0.30
C MET A 52 23.86 -3.49 0.95
N PRO A 53 25.03 -3.36 0.29
CA PRO A 53 26.08 -2.46 0.74
C PRO A 53 25.72 -0.99 0.55
N LYS A 54 26.44 -0.09 1.25
CA LYS A 54 26.30 1.38 1.24
C LYS A 54 25.01 1.89 1.88
N MET A 55 23.87 1.44 1.41
CA MET A 55 22.54 1.76 1.91
C MET A 55 21.68 0.52 1.77
N ASP A 56 21.19 -0.02 2.88
CA ASP A 56 20.32 -1.19 2.91
C ASP A 56 18.90 -0.87 2.40
N GLY A 57 18.10 -1.92 2.13
CA GLY A 57 16.77 -1.76 1.58
C GLY A 57 15.78 -1.08 2.54
N PHE A 58 15.97 -1.20 3.85
CA PHE A 58 15.12 -0.55 4.84
C PHE A 58 15.37 0.96 4.89
N GLU A 59 16.63 1.37 4.88
CA GLU A 59 16.98 2.78 4.84
C GLU A 59 16.58 3.42 3.51
N ALA A 60 16.80 2.72 2.40
CA ALA A 60 16.35 3.14 1.08
C ALA A 60 14.82 3.30 1.04
N LEU A 61 14.06 2.35 1.57
CA LEU A 61 12.60 2.42 1.66
C LEU A 61 12.13 3.61 2.50
N ARG A 62 12.73 3.83 3.67
CA ARG A 62 12.39 4.97 4.53
C ARG A 62 12.55 6.29 3.79
N LEU A 63 13.72 6.51 3.16
CA LEU A 63 14.00 7.72 2.38
C LEU A 63 13.10 7.83 1.14
N LEU A 64 12.80 6.70 0.50
CA LEU A 64 11.90 6.67 -0.64
C LEU A 64 10.50 7.15 -0.26
N ARG A 65 10.01 6.82 0.92
CA ARG A 65 8.68 7.24 1.41
C ARG A 65 8.57 8.73 1.71
N GLU A 66 9.69 9.43 1.88
CA GLU A 66 9.72 10.90 1.99
C GLU A 66 9.49 11.59 0.62
N ILE A 67 9.76 10.90 -0.51
CA ILE A 67 9.76 11.50 -1.85
C ILE A 67 8.81 10.83 -2.84
N SER A 68 8.28 9.64 -2.54
CA SER A 68 7.49 8.86 -3.51
C SER A 68 6.51 7.89 -2.82
N THR A 69 5.39 7.68 -3.49
CA THR A 69 4.40 6.64 -3.15
C THR A 69 4.54 5.38 -4.00
N VAL A 70 5.61 5.26 -4.80
CA VAL A 70 5.85 4.09 -5.64
C VAL A 70 5.75 2.80 -4.82
N PRO A 71 5.02 1.78 -5.28
CA PRO A 71 4.93 0.50 -4.60
C PRO A 71 6.30 -0.18 -4.50
N VAL A 72 6.59 -0.81 -3.35
CA VAL A 72 7.85 -1.52 -3.09
C VAL A 72 7.57 -2.92 -2.60
N ILE A 73 8.19 -3.90 -3.27
CA ILE A 73 8.31 -5.29 -2.80
C ILE A 73 9.72 -5.48 -2.26
N LEU A 74 9.84 -5.89 -0.99
CA LEU A 74 11.13 -6.22 -0.40
C LEU A 74 11.48 -7.69 -0.64
N LEU A 75 12.74 -7.95 -0.98
CA LEU A 75 13.33 -9.29 -0.99
C LEU A 75 14.06 -9.52 0.34
N THR A 76 13.73 -10.57 1.07
CA THR A 76 14.29 -10.85 2.40
C THR A 76 14.67 -12.31 2.56
N VAL A 77 15.54 -12.63 3.50
CA VAL A 77 15.90 -14.01 3.84
C VAL A 77 14.83 -14.61 4.76
N LYS A 78 14.51 -15.88 4.59
CA LYS A 78 13.38 -16.61 5.23
C LYS A 78 13.39 -16.61 6.77
N SER A 79 14.51 -16.28 7.42
CA SER A 79 14.68 -16.44 8.87
C SER A 79 14.14 -15.31 9.73
N ASP A 80 13.77 -14.15 9.16
CA ASP A 80 13.50 -12.97 9.95
C ASP A 80 12.04 -12.49 9.78
N GLU A 81 11.14 -13.05 10.62
CA GLU A 81 9.78 -12.54 10.75
C GLU A 81 9.79 -11.06 11.19
N GLU A 82 10.76 -10.67 12.02
CA GLU A 82 10.98 -9.29 12.45
C GLU A 82 11.32 -8.37 11.28
N ASP A 83 12.16 -8.80 10.34
CA ASP A 83 12.49 -8.02 9.14
C ASP A 83 11.29 -7.83 8.20
N ARG A 84 10.43 -8.83 8.09
CA ARG A 84 9.18 -8.74 7.32
C ARG A 84 8.24 -7.71 7.92
N ILE A 85 8.03 -7.77 9.23
CA ILE A 85 7.20 -6.82 9.97
C ILE A 85 7.79 -5.42 9.84
N ARG A 86 9.10 -5.26 10.08
CA ARG A 86 9.82 -4.00 9.94
C ARG A 86 9.70 -3.39 8.53
N GLY A 87 9.87 -4.20 7.48
CA GLY A 87 9.73 -3.73 6.10
C GLY A 87 8.35 -3.19 5.81
N LEU A 88 7.31 -3.91 6.25
CA LEU A 88 5.94 -3.45 6.12
C LEU A 88 5.68 -2.20 6.97
N GLU A 89 6.20 -2.12 8.20
CA GLU A 89 6.11 -0.93 9.07
C GLU A 89 6.81 0.31 8.48
N LEU A 90 7.89 0.12 7.72
CA LEU A 90 8.55 1.17 6.96
C LEU A 90 7.80 1.55 5.67
N GLY A 91 6.77 0.78 5.32
CA GLY A 91 5.89 1.10 4.20
C GLY A 91 6.13 0.31 2.93
N ALA A 92 6.71 -0.89 3.00
CA ALA A 92 6.68 -1.83 1.89
C ALA A 92 5.23 -2.25 1.57
N ASP A 93 4.94 -2.52 0.32
CA ASP A 93 3.62 -2.96 -0.14
C ASP A 93 3.49 -4.47 -0.17
N ASP A 94 4.62 -5.18 -0.24
CA ASP A 94 4.73 -6.63 -0.14
C ASP A 94 6.17 -7.04 0.17
N TYR A 95 6.38 -8.34 0.41
CA TYR A 95 7.72 -8.95 0.52
C TYR A 95 7.75 -10.32 -0.16
N ILE A 96 8.96 -10.74 -0.54
CA ILE A 96 9.24 -12.06 -1.09
C ILE A 96 10.41 -12.65 -0.31
N THR A 97 10.25 -13.88 0.18
CA THR A 97 11.34 -14.55 0.92
C THR A 97 12.26 -15.32 -0.03
N LYS A 98 13.58 -15.09 0.08
CA LYS A 98 14.61 -15.86 -0.63
C LYS A 98 14.80 -17.24 0.04
N PRO A 99 14.89 -18.35 -0.74
CA PRO A 99 14.78 -18.42 -2.19
C PRO A 99 13.32 -18.42 -2.67
N PHE A 100 13.04 -17.78 -3.80
CA PHE A 100 11.73 -17.70 -4.41
C PHE A 100 11.72 -18.23 -5.85
N SER A 101 10.54 -18.61 -6.32
CA SER A 101 10.34 -19.04 -7.70
C SER A 101 10.03 -17.86 -8.63
N PRO A 102 10.33 -17.98 -9.95
CA PRO A 102 9.88 -16.99 -10.93
C PRO A 102 8.37 -16.71 -10.87
N ARG A 103 7.60 -17.77 -10.69
CA ARG A 103 6.14 -17.67 -10.59
C ARG A 103 5.67 -16.86 -9.38
N GLU A 104 6.33 -17.02 -8.25
CA GLU A 104 6.03 -16.23 -7.05
C GLU A 104 6.35 -14.75 -7.26
N LEU A 105 7.54 -14.43 -7.78
CA LEU A 105 7.95 -13.07 -8.13
C LEU A 105 6.91 -12.40 -9.04
N VAL A 106 6.60 -13.01 -10.17
CA VAL A 106 5.64 -12.47 -11.16
C VAL A 106 4.25 -12.31 -10.54
N SER A 107 3.78 -13.31 -9.78
CA SER A 107 2.47 -13.24 -9.13
C SER A 107 2.35 -12.05 -8.17
N ARG A 108 3.38 -11.81 -7.34
CA ARG A 108 3.38 -10.70 -6.40
C ARG A 108 3.52 -9.34 -7.09
N VAL A 109 4.39 -9.25 -8.11
CA VAL A 109 4.51 -8.03 -8.94
C VAL A 109 3.16 -7.68 -9.57
N ASN A 110 2.50 -8.65 -10.20
CA ASN A 110 1.17 -8.45 -10.79
C ASN A 110 0.11 -8.05 -9.74
N ALA A 111 0.15 -8.65 -8.55
CA ALA A 111 -0.78 -8.31 -7.47
C ALA A 111 -0.58 -6.87 -6.98
N VAL A 112 0.66 -6.42 -6.84
CA VAL A 112 0.98 -5.05 -6.40
C VAL A 112 0.61 -4.04 -7.48
N LEU A 113 0.99 -4.26 -8.75
CA LEU A 113 0.65 -3.36 -9.87
C LEU A 113 -0.87 -3.26 -10.08
N ARG A 114 -1.61 -4.37 -10.01
CA ARG A 114 -3.08 -4.36 -10.09
C ARG A 114 -3.70 -3.49 -8.99
N ARG A 115 -3.07 -3.37 -7.82
CA ARG A 115 -3.51 -2.46 -6.77
C ARG A 115 -3.26 -1.00 -7.14
N ALA A 116 -2.16 -0.72 -7.83
CA ALA A 116 -1.80 0.63 -8.27
C ALA A 116 -2.71 1.13 -9.42
N ASP A 117 -3.11 0.23 -10.35
CA ASP A 117 -3.89 0.56 -11.55
C ASP A 117 -5.42 0.55 -11.35
N TRP A 118 -5.90 0.51 -10.11
CA TRP A 118 -7.33 0.41 -9.87
C TRP A 118 -8.08 1.66 -10.36
N PRO A 119 -8.96 1.53 -11.37
CA PRO A 119 -9.78 2.65 -11.82
C PRO A 119 -10.74 3.08 -10.72
N SER A 120 -10.92 4.39 -10.55
CA SER A 120 -11.94 4.94 -9.64
C SER A 120 -13.34 4.49 -10.10
N PRO A 121 -14.10 3.74 -9.28
CA PRO A 121 -15.34 3.11 -9.73
C PRO A 121 -16.55 4.04 -9.86
N THR A 122 -16.39 5.35 -9.67
CA THR A 122 -17.53 6.28 -9.69
C THR A 122 -17.19 7.66 -10.25
N PRO A 123 -18.17 8.35 -10.92
CA PRO A 123 -18.00 9.71 -11.39
C PRO A 123 -17.93 10.77 -10.27
N ARG A 124 -17.93 10.39 -9.00
CA ARG A 124 -17.78 11.32 -7.88
C ARG A 124 -16.29 11.59 -7.65
N SER A 125 -15.81 12.71 -8.15
CA SER A 125 -14.42 13.12 -7.99
C SER A 125 -14.05 13.38 -6.52
N LEU A 126 -14.96 13.93 -5.75
CA LEU A 126 -14.74 14.30 -4.34
C LEU A 126 -15.94 13.85 -3.49
N LEU A 127 -15.66 13.06 -2.46
CA LEU A 127 -16.64 12.66 -1.46
C LEU A 127 -16.32 13.37 -0.14
N ARG A 128 -17.27 14.15 0.34
CA ARG A 128 -17.21 14.74 1.69
C ARG A 128 -17.79 13.76 2.69
N ILE A 129 -17.02 13.41 3.70
CA ILE A 129 -17.43 12.56 4.83
C ILE A 129 -18.04 13.44 5.93
N ASP A 130 -17.30 14.50 6.28
CA ASP A 130 -17.73 15.54 7.23
C ASP A 130 -16.94 16.85 7.00
N ASP A 131 -16.96 17.76 7.98
CA ASP A 131 -16.26 19.05 7.87
C ASP A 131 -14.74 18.91 7.90
N ARG A 132 -14.20 17.78 8.40
CA ARG A 132 -12.77 17.51 8.54
C ARG A 132 -12.21 16.61 7.43
N LEU A 133 -12.96 15.58 7.01
CA LEU A 133 -12.50 14.56 6.08
C LEU A 133 -13.28 14.60 4.76
N SER A 134 -12.55 14.69 3.65
CA SER A 134 -13.03 14.41 2.29
C SER A 134 -12.05 13.48 1.56
N VAL A 135 -12.51 12.74 0.57
CA VAL A 135 -11.68 11.84 -0.24
C VAL A 135 -11.83 12.17 -1.71
N ASP A 136 -10.71 12.47 -2.37
CA ASP A 136 -10.63 12.66 -3.81
C ASP A 136 -10.25 11.34 -4.49
N PHE A 137 -11.24 10.69 -5.07
CA PHE A 137 -11.07 9.40 -5.71
C PHE A 137 -10.27 9.47 -7.01
N ASN A 138 -10.28 10.60 -7.70
CA ASN A 138 -9.55 10.77 -8.96
C ASN A 138 -8.05 11.00 -8.72
N ARG A 139 -7.71 11.61 -7.59
CA ARG A 139 -6.32 11.93 -7.23
C ARG A 139 -5.71 10.96 -6.24
N HIS A 140 -6.49 9.99 -5.74
CA HIS A 140 -6.09 9.06 -4.67
C HIS A 140 -5.58 9.82 -3.42
N GLN A 141 -6.30 10.87 -3.03
CA GLN A 141 -5.94 11.75 -1.91
C GLN A 141 -7.05 11.79 -0.86
N ALA A 142 -6.67 11.90 0.40
CA ALA A 142 -7.53 12.37 1.46
C ALA A 142 -7.31 13.88 1.67
N ILE A 143 -8.37 14.61 2.01
CA ILE A 143 -8.30 16.00 2.44
C ILE A 143 -8.73 16.01 3.89
N VAL A 144 -7.82 16.33 4.78
CA VAL A 144 -8.01 16.27 6.23
C VAL A 144 -7.79 17.67 6.81
N ALA A 145 -8.82 18.27 7.41
CA ALA A 145 -8.80 19.63 7.92
C ALA A 145 -8.31 20.67 6.88
N GLY A 146 -8.61 20.43 5.59
CA GLY A 146 -8.21 21.27 4.46
C GLY A 146 -6.85 20.93 3.84
N GLU A 147 -6.04 20.09 4.47
CA GLU A 147 -4.75 19.65 3.94
C GLU A 147 -4.90 18.39 3.07
N ARG A 148 -4.20 18.38 1.94
CA ARG A 148 -4.16 17.23 1.02
C ARG A 148 -3.10 16.23 1.46
N ILE A 149 -3.50 14.98 1.58
CA ILE A 149 -2.66 13.85 2.01
C ILE A 149 -2.69 12.78 0.92
N ASP A 150 -1.54 12.47 0.35
CA ASP A 150 -1.40 11.41 -0.64
C ASP A 150 -1.60 10.04 0.01
N LEU A 151 -2.40 9.20 -0.63
CA LEU A 151 -2.60 7.82 -0.25
C LEU A 151 -1.80 6.91 -1.18
N ARG A 152 -1.05 5.97 -0.60
CA ARG A 152 -0.45 4.90 -1.39
C ARG A 152 -1.54 4.06 -2.05
N PRO A 153 -1.28 3.41 -3.18
CA PRO A 153 -2.30 2.65 -3.90
C PRO A 153 -3.08 1.65 -3.03
N THR A 154 -2.38 0.91 -2.17
CA THR A 154 -3.03 -0.05 -1.26
C THR A 154 -3.85 0.63 -0.15
N GLU A 155 -3.37 1.75 0.40
CA GLU A 155 -4.11 2.57 1.37
C GLU A 155 -5.41 3.11 0.74
N TYR A 156 -5.30 3.64 -0.48
CA TYR A 156 -6.44 4.14 -1.23
C TYR A 156 -7.49 3.04 -1.46
N ARG A 157 -7.07 1.86 -1.94
CA ARG A 157 -7.99 0.72 -2.18
C ARG A 157 -8.69 0.28 -0.90
N LEU A 158 -7.96 0.18 0.20
CA LEU A 158 -8.52 -0.20 1.50
C LEU A 158 -9.53 0.83 1.98
N LEU A 159 -9.18 2.12 1.94
CA LEU A 159 -10.07 3.21 2.33
C LEU A 159 -11.33 3.25 1.46
N ASN A 160 -11.16 3.15 0.13
CA ASN A 160 -12.28 3.14 -0.82
C ASN A 160 -13.23 1.97 -0.53
N HIS A 161 -12.71 0.76 -0.31
CA HIS A 161 -13.53 -0.41 -0.02
C HIS A 161 -14.31 -0.25 1.30
N LEU A 162 -13.68 0.31 2.33
CA LEU A 162 -14.32 0.60 3.61
C LEU A 162 -15.42 1.65 3.45
N ILE A 163 -15.18 2.73 2.69
CA ILE A 163 -16.17 3.81 2.43
C ILE A 163 -17.35 3.28 1.63
N GLN A 164 -17.14 2.43 0.63
CA GLN A 164 -18.23 1.82 -0.15
C GLN A 164 -19.16 0.98 0.72
N ASN A 165 -18.65 0.42 1.82
CA ASN A 165 -19.39 -0.37 2.80
C ASN A 165 -19.61 0.40 4.12
N ALA A 166 -19.64 1.74 4.07
CA ALA A 166 -19.83 2.57 5.27
C ALA A 166 -21.10 2.16 6.05
N GLY A 167 -20.96 2.08 7.37
CA GLY A 167 -21.99 1.60 8.29
C GLY A 167 -21.97 0.08 8.51
N TRP A 168 -21.37 -0.70 7.62
CA TRP A 168 -21.31 -2.16 7.72
C TRP A 168 -19.93 -2.65 8.14
N VAL A 169 -19.91 -3.73 8.93
CA VAL A 169 -18.68 -4.43 9.30
C VAL A 169 -18.20 -5.25 8.10
N VAL A 170 -16.96 -5.02 7.66
CA VAL A 170 -16.32 -5.81 6.61
C VAL A 170 -15.33 -6.79 7.27
N PRO A 171 -15.53 -8.11 7.11
CA PRO A 171 -14.66 -9.12 7.70
C PRO A 171 -13.20 -9.00 7.22
N HIS A 172 -12.25 -9.41 8.08
CA HIS A 172 -10.81 -9.39 7.77
C HIS A 172 -10.49 -10.10 6.46
N GLU A 173 -11.00 -11.33 6.28
CA GLU A 173 -10.78 -12.13 5.08
C GLU A 173 -11.30 -11.42 3.82
N THR A 174 -12.47 -10.79 3.90
CA THR A 174 -13.07 -10.03 2.79
C THR A 174 -12.20 -8.84 2.41
N LEU A 175 -11.72 -8.06 3.38
CA LEU A 175 -10.83 -6.93 3.12
C LEU A 175 -9.52 -7.39 2.48
N LEU A 176 -8.91 -8.44 3.01
CA LEU A 176 -7.67 -9.01 2.48
C LEU A 176 -7.86 -9.49 1.04
N ALA A 177 -8.88 -10.30 0.78
CA ALA A 177 -9.15 -10.82 -0.56
C ALA A 177 -9.45 -9.70 -1.58
N LYS A 178 -10.19 -8.66 -1.18
CA LYS A 178 -10.57 -7.55 -2.08
C LYS A 178 -9.43 -6.55 -2.32
N VAL A 179 -8.61 -6.29 -1.32
CA VAL A 179 -7.54 -5.30 -1.41
C VAL A 179 -6.23 -5.93 -1.91
N TRP A 180 -5.82 -7.06 -1.37
CA TRP A 180 -4.55 -7.72 -1.71
C TRP A 180 -4.69 -8.86 -2.72
N GLY A 181 -5.78 -9.58 -2.70
CA GLY A 181 -6.02 -10.79 -3.50
C GLY A 181 -6.35 -11.96 -2.59
N TYR A 182 -6.97 -12.99 -3.17
CA TYR A 182 -7.45 -14.16 -2.42
C TYR A 182 -6.30 -14.93 -1.73
N GLU A 183 -5.12 -14.89 -2.30
CA GLU A 183 -3.88 -15.49 -1.76
C GLU A 183 -3.42 -14.88 -0.43
N TYR A 184 -3.90 -13.67 -0.08
CA TYR A 184 -3.55 -12.96 1.16
C TYR A 184 -4.60 -13.08 2.27
N ARG A 185 -5.64 -13.90 2.09
CA ARG A 185 -6.80 -13.95 3.02
C ARG A 185 -6.43 -14.25 4.48
N ASP A 186 -5.32 -14.96 4.72
CA ASP A 186 -4.86 -15.34 6.04
C ASP A 186 -3.81 -14.37 6.63
N GLU A 187 -3.37 -13.38 5.84
CA GLU A 187 -2.30 -12.44 6.18
C GLU A 187 -2.84 -11.21 6.95
N THR A 188 -3.47 -11.47 8.10
CA THR A 188 -4.16 -10.42 8.87
C THR A 188 -3.24 -9.30 9.38
N HIS A 189 -1.93 -9.53 9.47
CA HIS A 189 -0.96 -8.51 9.86
C HIS A 189 -0.85 -7.38 8.84
N TYR A 190 -0.96 -7.66 7.51
CA TYR A 190 -1.05 -6.60 6.48
C TYR A 190 -2.21 -5.66 6.76
N LEU A 191 -3.39 -6.24 6.99
CA LEU A 191 -4.59 -5.46 7.20
C LEU A 191 -4.47 -4.54 8.43
N ARG A 192 -4.00 -5.07 9.55
CA ARG A 192 -3.79 -4.29 10.79
C ARG A 192 -2.85 -3.12 10.56
N LEU A 193 -1.76 -3.35 9.84
CA LEU A 193 -0.75 -2.35 9.55
C LEU A 193 -1.33 -1.23 8.68
N TYR A 194 -2.00 -1.56 7.58
CA TYR A 194 -2.59 -0.57 6.68
C TYR A 194 -3.75 0.20 7.31
N ILE A 195 -4.53 -0.42 8.19
CA ILE A 195 -5.50 0.29 9.04
C ILE A 195 -4.80 1.32 9.91
N ASN A 196 -3.66 0.96 10.53
CA ASN A 196 -2.89 1.91 11.33
C ASN A 196 -2.32 3.06 10.48
N TYR A 197 -1.85 2.80 9.25
CA TYR A 197 -1.40 3.86 8.34
C TYR A 197 -2.54 4.80 7.97
N LEU A 198 -3.69 4.26 7.61
CA LEU A 198 -4.86 5.08 7.31
C LEU A 198 -5.27 5.91 8.51
N ARG A 199 -5.35 5.32 9.71
CA ARG A 199 -5.68 6.06 10.92
C ARG A 199 -4.70 7.20 11.20
N LYS A 200 -3.40 6.97 11.06
CA LYS A 200 -2.39 8.03 11.21
C LYS A 200 -2.59 9.18 10.23
N LYS A 201 -3.16 8.92 9.06
CA LYS A 201 -3.40 9.92 8.01
C LYS A 201 -4.73 10.64 8.16
N ILE A 202 -5.80 9.96 8.57
CA ILE A 202 -7.14 10.53 8.51
C ILE A 202 -7.79 10.80 9.87
N GLU A 203 -7.40 10.09 10.93
CA GLU A 203 -7.96 10.31 12.27
C GLU A 203 -7.29 11.49 12.97
N GLU A 204 -8.00 12.14 13.87
CA GLU A 204 -7.42 13.12 14.78
C GLU A 204 -6.57 12.44 15.85
N ASN A 205 -7.09 11.35 16.41
CA ASN A 205 -6.39 10.46 17.32
C ASN A 205 -6.42 9.03 16.79
N PRO A 206 -5.31 8.51 16.24
CA PRO A 206 -5.25 7.13 15.73
C PRO A 206 -5.57 6.04 16.76
N SER A 207 -5.36 6.33 18.07
CA SER A 207 -5.65 5.40 19.18
C SER A 207 -7.12 5.42 19.61
N ASP A 208 -7.86 6.48 19.26
CA ASP A 208 -9.30 6.62 19.48
C ASP A 208 -10.01 6.98 18.15
N PRO A 209 -10.06 6.04 17.18
CA PRO A 209 -10.49 6.31 15.82
C PRO A 209 -12.00 6.60 15.74
N GLN A 210 -12.36 7.59 14.92
CA GLN A 210 -13.74 7.99 14.69
C GLN A 210 -14.27 7.57 13.30
N TYR A 211 -13.37 7.36 12.34
CA TYR A 211 -13.74 6.96 10.97
C TYR A 211 -13.61 5.46 10.74
N ILE A 212 -12.46 4.85 11.12
CA ILE A 212 -12.22 3.42 10.91
C ILE A 212 -12.28 2.71 12.27
N LEU A 213 -13.42 2.10 12.55
CA LEU A 213 -13.71 1.41 13.80
C LEU A 213 -13.26 -0.05 13.73
N THR A 214 -12.81 -0.60 14.87
CA THR A 214 -12.43 -2.01 14.98
C THR A 214 -13.58 -2.81 15.58
N GLU A 215 -14.07 -3.81 14.86
CA GLU A 215 -15.01 -4.80 15.36
C GLU A 215 -14.22 -6.06 15.74
N ARG A 216 -13.97 -6.21 17.04
CA ARG A 216 -13.04 -7.22 17.57
C ARG A 216 -13.41 -8.63 17.11
N GLY A 217 -12.44 -9.37 16.57
CA GLY A 217 -12.60 -10.74 16.09
C GLY A 217 -13.32 -10.86 14.74
N ILE A 218 -13.86 -9.77 14.17
CA ILE A 218 -14.66 -9.80 12.94
C ILE A 218 -13.94 -9.05 11.81
N GLY A 219 -13.68 -7.73 11.99
CA GLY A 219 -13.16 -6.90 10.92
C GLY A 219 -13.12 -5.43 11.26
N TYR A 220 -13.36 -4.59 10.26
CA TYR A 220 -13.37 -3.15 10.38
C TYR A 220 -14.64 -2.56 9.78
N ARG A 221 -15.06 -1.42 10.30
CA ARG A 221 -16.21 -0.67 9.82
C ARG A 221 -15.84 0.80 9.62
N PHE A 222 -16.17 1.36 8.48
CA PHE A 222 -16.13 2.80 8.30
C PHE A 222 -17.41 3.42 8.89
N VAL A 223 -17.29 4.58 9.56
CA VAL A 223 -18.44 5.28 10.12
C VAL A 223 -19.49 5.53 9.04
N ASP A 224 -20.78 5.42 9.40
CA ASP A 224 -21.85 5.81 8.48
C ASP A 224 -21.99 7.34 8.47
N TYR A 225 -21.42 7.97 7.45
CA TYR A 225 -21.47 9.42 7.25
C TYR A 225 -22.78 9.89 6.60
N ARG A 226 -23.55 8.98 5.98
CA ARG A 226 -24.79 9.28 5.26
C ARG A 226 -25.92 9.69 6.20
N ASP A 227 -25.96 9.13 7.41
CA ASP A 227 -26.95 9.47 8.43
C ASP A 227 -26.76 10.86 9.03
N LYS A 228 -25.52 11.41 9.00
CA LYS A 228 -25.24 12.75 9.51
C LYS A 228 -25.83 13.86 8.62
N ASP A 229 -25.97 13.65 7.33
CA ASP A 229 -26.57 14.61 6.40
C ASP A 229 -28.10 14.64 6.55
N LEU A 230 -28.75 13.50 6.80
CA LEU A 230 -30.19 13.42 7.04
C LEU A 230 -30.61 14.18 8.31
N LEU A 231 -29.75 14.22 9.34
CA LEU A 231 -30.01 14.95 10.59
C LEU A 231 -29.83 16.48 10.47
N LYS A 232 -29.03 16.95 9.50
CA LYS A 232 -28.88 18.40 9.22
C LYS A 232 -30.04 18.97 8.42
N ASP A 233 -30.59 18.20 7.49
CA ASP A 233 -31.74 18.63 6.67
C ASP A 233 -33.05 18.57 7.43
N ALA A 234 -33.17 17.72 8.47
CA ALA A 234 -34.36 17.68 9.35
C ALA A 234 -34.44 18.82 10.40
N LYS A 235 -33.36 19.67 10.48
CA LYS A 235 -33.32 20.84 11.37
C LYS A 235 -33.40 22.17 10.63
N ARG A 236 -33.70 22.17 9.33
CA ARG A 236 -34.07 23.31 8.52
C ARG A 236 -35.56 23.27 8.18
#